data_b5c8ef2b3d1203725d083737798bbb57
#
_entry.id   b5c8ef2b3d1203725d083737798bbb57
#
_cell.length_a   1.000
_cell.length_b   1.000
_cell.length_c   1.000
_cell.angle_alpha   90.00
_cell.angle_beta   90.00
_cell.angle_gamma   90.00
#
_symmetry.space_group_name_H-M   'P 1'
#
loop_
_entity.id
_entity.type
_entity.pdbx_description
1 polymer ?
#
loop_
_entity_poly.entity_id
_entity_poly.type
_entity_poly.pdbx_seq_one_letter_code
_entity_poly.pdbx_strand_id
1 'polypeptide(L)'
;MKILDLKKVTIILVTMLLFLSMQISAFASDNCTVVKIPVRQIFDSEVEGIADEFSYIMTTDQSDAPMPAGSCNMQYSWTMEKNAATEIILNVKTAGQYHYNIYQTTEKKDDYKYDQNRYYVTVEAYYNESNQLKVVTIVANEKGEKIEAISFKNSYIGEEKPNPTQPSNPSQPSGPSNSDESGKINSVKTGDDSPVMGYF
;
A
#
# COMPACT_ATOMS: atom_id res chain seq x y z
N MET A 1 25.77 75.31 -18.54
CA MET A 1 25.81 73.94 -17.99
C MET A 1 26.04 74.03 -16.48
N LYS A 2 25.01 73.77 -15.66
CA LYS A 2 25.11 73.86 -14.19
C LYS A 2 25.91 72.66 -13.69
N ILE A 3 27.08 72.92 -13.13
CA ILE A 3 27.93 71.90 -12.46
C ILE A 3 27.15 71.41 -11.27
N LEU A 4 26.72 70.14 -11.32
CA LEU A 4 26.03 69.50 -10.21
C LEU A 4 26.98 69.48 -9.01
N ASP A 5 26.53 70.01 -7.88
CA ASP A 5 27.34 70.10 -6.64
C ASP A 5 27.82 68.68 -6.24
N LEU A 6 29.13 68.49 -6.16
CA LEU A 6 29.77 67.20 -5.88
C LEU A 6 29.20 66.55 -4.62
N LYS A 7 28.82 67.34 -3.60
CA LYS A 7 28.17 66.83 -2.39
C LYS A 7 26.79 66.21 -2.64
N LYS A 8 26.01 66.81 -3.57
CA LYS A 8 24.69 66.29 -3.93
C LYS A 8 24.80 64.98 -4.75
N VAL A 9 25.79 64.88 -5.60
CA VAL A 9 26.10 63.65 -6.36
C VAL A 9 26.51 62.54 -5.42
N THR A 10 27.34 62.81 -4.40
CA THR A 10 27.79 61.84 -3.44
C THR A 10 26.60 61.32 -2.57
N ILE A 11 25.70 62.21 -2.15
CA ILE A 11 24.51 61.85 -1.39
C ILE A 11 23.57 60.94 -2.22
N ILE A 12 23.36 61.27 -3.48
CA ILE A 12 22.52 60.45 -4.37
C ILE A 12 23.16 59.07 -4.61
N LEU A 13 24.46 59.00 -4.77
CA LEU A 13 25.18 57.73 -4.97
C LEU A 13 25.12 56.85 -3.70
N VAL A 14 25.26 57.42 -2.50
CA VAL A 14 25.17 56.70 -1.24
C VAL A 14 23.74 56.22 -0.98
N THR A 15 22.71 57.03 -1.26
CA THR A 15 21.33 56.59 -1.15
C THR A 15 20.98 55.49 -2.13
N MET A 16 21.47 55.55 -3.36
CA MET A 16 21.28 54.51 -4.36
C MET A 16 21.97 53.19 -3.96
N LEU A 17 23.17 53.29 -3.39
CA LEU A 17 23.90 52.11 -2.87
C LEU A 17 23.20 51.48 -1.69
N LEU A 18 22.60 52.26 -0.80
CA LEU A 18 21.77 51.78 0.34
C LEU A 18 20.48 51.08 -0.15
N PHE A 19 19.86 51.57 -1.23
CA PHE A 19 18.70 50.89 -1.81
C PHE A 19 19.07 49.58 -2.53
N LEU A 20 20.27 49.45 -3.09
CA LEU A 20 20.74 48.22 -3.72
C LEU A 20 21.08 47.10 -2.68
N SER A 21 21.38 47.47 -1.43
CA SER A 21 21.72 46.51 -0.39
C SER A 21 20.52 45.86 0.30
N MET A 22 19.30 46.33 0.05
CA MET A 22 18.06 45.68 0.49
C MET A 22 17.57 44.64 -0.53
N GLN A 23 18.46 43.76 -0.97
CA GLN A 23 17.99 42.48 -1.51
C GLN A 23 17.60 41.63 -0.34
N ILE A 24 16.34 41.75 0.09
CA ILE A 24 15.70 40.75 0.94
C ILE A 24 15.72 39.48 0.11
N SER A 25 16.69 38.61 0.37
CA SER A 25 16.61 37.22 -0.06
C SER A 25 15.34 36.68 0.61
N ALA A 26 14.23 36.69 -0.12
CA ALA A 26 13.11 35.85 0.22
C ALA A 26 13.64 34.42 0.11
N PHE A 27 14.15 33.90 1.23
CA PHE A 27 14.27 32.46 1.37
C PHE A 27 12.84 31.94 1.23
N ALA A 28 12.51 31.49 0.03
CA ALA A 28 11.39 30.59 -0.14
C ALA A 28 11.75 29.38 0.73
N SER A 29 11.28 29.39 1.95
CA SER A 29 11.18 28.16 2.73
C SER A 29 10.40 27.23 1.83
N ASP A 30 10.98 26.12 1.42
CA ASP A 30 10.28 25.03 0.74
C ASP A 30 9.26 24.49 1.75
N ASN A 31 8.18 25.25 1.96
CA ASN A 31 7.07 24.89 2.85
C ASN A 31 6.32 23.74 2.17
N CYS A 32 6.89 22.55 2.27
CA CYS A 32 6.28 21.32 1.82
C CYS A 32 5.61 20.64 3.02
N THR A 33 4.32 20.42 2.94
CA THR A 33 3.59 19.62 3.92
C THR A 33 3.43 18.20 3.38
N VAL A 34 3.95 17.23 4.12
CA VAL A 34 3.82 15.81 3.79
C VAL A 34 2.46 15.32 4.24
N VAL A 35 1.69 14.77 3.29
CA VAL A 35 0.40 14.11 3.53
C VAL A 35 0.60 12.62 3.34
N LYS A 36 0.07 11.82 4.28
CA LYS A 36 0.09 10.37 4.26
C LYS A 36 -1.34 9.87 4.18
N ILE A 37 -1.64 9.11 3.14
CA ILE A 37 -2.95 8.47 2.94
C ILE A 37 -2.76 6.97 3.20
N PRO A 38 -3.24 6.45 4.34
CA PRO A 38 -3.11 5.03 4.65
C PRO A 38 -4.07 4.21 3.80
N VAL A 39 -3.54 3.14 3.21
CA VAL A 39 -4.29 2.15 2.43
C VAL A 39 -4.01 0.78 2.98
N ARG A 40 -5.05 0.01 3.24
CA ARG A 40 -4.97 -1.37 3.71
C ARG A 40 -5.61 -2.31 2.70
N GLN A 41 -5.02 -3.47 2.58
CA GLN A 41 -5.62 -4.64 1.94
C GLN A 41 -5.86 -5.73 2.98
N ILE A 42 -7.02 -6.35 2.90
CA ILE A 42 -7.41 -7.55 3.63
C ILE A 42 -7.64 -8.64 2.59
N PHE A 43 -6.95 -9.74 2.76
CA PHE A 43 -7.11 -10.92 1.91
C PHE A 43 -7.55 -12.10 2.77
N ASP A 44 -8.66 -12.71 2.38
CA ASP A 44 -9.26 -13.85 3.06
C ASP A 44 -9.20 -15.08 2.17
N SER A 45 -8.75 -16.22 2.73
CA SER A 45 -8.66 -17.50 2.04
C SER A 45 -8.78 -18.63 3.05
N GLU A 46 -9.68 -19.57 2.83
CA GLU A 46 -9.76 -20.82 3.58
C GLU A 46 -8.69 -21.83 3.14
N VAL A 47 -8.08 -21.61 1.97
CA VAL A 47 -7.02 -22.47 1.42
C VAL A 47 -5.66 -21.93 1.81
N GLU A 48 -4.84 -22.76 2.44
CA GLU A 48 -3.48 -22.39 2.83
C GLU A 48 -2.56 -22.22 1.62
N GLY A 49 -1.58 -21.31 1.76
CA GLY A 49 -0.56 -21.10 0.74
C GLY A 49 -1.01 -20.27 -0.46
N ILE A 50 -2.26 -19.87 -0.54
CA ILE A 50 -2.72 -18.96 -1.58
C ILE A 50 -2.13 -17.59 -1.31
N ALA A 51 -1.40 -17.08 -2.31
CA ALA A 51 -0.89 -15.72 -2.33
C ALA A 51 -1.19 -15.15 -3.71
N ASP A 52 -1.68 -13.93 -3.73
CA ASP A 52 -1.86 -13.20 -4.97
C ASP A 52 -1.49 -11.73 -4.77
N GLU A 53 -1.11 -11.11 -5.85
CA GLU A 53 -0.77 -9.70 -5.93
C GLU A 53 -1.97 -8.92 -6.47
N PHE A 54 -2.34 -7.87 -5.78
CA PHE A 54 -3.46 -7.02 -6.14
C PHE A 54 -2.93 -5.64 -6.54
N SER A 55 -3.38 -5.16 -7.69
CA SER A 55 -2.96 -3.89 -8.28
C SER A 55 -3.96 -2.79 -7.96
N TYR A 56 -3.45 -1.62 -7.62
CA TYR A 56 -4.22 -0.43 -7.26
C TYR A 56 -3.73 0.77 -8.04
N ILE A 57 -4.60 1.75 -8.19
CA ILE A 57 -4.26 3.00 -8.83
C ILE A 57 -4.87 4.19 -8.07
N MET A 58 -4.11 5.27 -7.99
CA MET A 58 -4.57 6.60 -7.62
C MET A 58 -4.53 7.48 -8.86
N THR A 59 -5.62 8.18 -9.14
CA THR A 59 -5.73 9.08 -10.28
C THR A 59 -6.23 10.45 -9.85
N THR A 60 -5.91 11.47 -10.61
CA THR A 60 -6.51 12.81 -10.52
C THR A 60 -6.75 13.35 -11.93
N ASP A 61 -7.68 14.28 -12.08
CA ASP A 61 -7.92 15.04 -13.29
C ASP A 61 -7.30 16.44 -13.25
N GLN A 62 -6.67 16.80 -12.12
CA GLN A 62 -6.03 18.09 -11.89
C GLN A 62 -4.54 18.01 -12.19
N SER A 63 -4.08 18.72 -13.21
CA SER A 63 -2.68 18.68 -13.67
C SER A 63 -1.67 19.27 -12.67
N ASP A 64 -2.16 20.11 -11.74
CA ASP A 64 -1.38 20.75 -10.67
C ASP A 64 -1.46 20.01 -9.32
N ALA A 65 -2.24 18.92 -9.25
CA ALA A 65 -2.36 18.14 -8.03
C ALA A 65 -1.02 17.47 -7.66
N PRO A 66 -0.59 17.57 -6.38
CA PRO A 66 0.58 16.84 -5.89
C PRO A 66 0.40 15.33 -6.08
N MET A 67 1.36 14.68 -6.71
CA MET A 67 1.34 13.23 -6.93
C MET A 67 2.49 12.54 -6.20
N PRO A 68 2.36 11.26 -5.85
CA PRO A 68 3.45 10.47 -5.29
C PRO A 68 4.66 10.40 -6.23
N ALA A 69 5.84 10.18 -5.67
CA ALA A 69 7.04 9.92 -6.48
C ALA A 69 6.83 8.67 -7.35
N GLY A 70 7.24 8.73 -8.62
CA GLY A 70 7.05 7.65 -9.59
C GLY A 70 5.72 7.71 -10.33
N SER A 71 4.88 8.72 -10.08
CA SER A 71 3.65 8.93 -10.85
C SER A 71 3.93 9.29 -12.30
N CYS A 72 3.05 8.87 -13.20
CA CYS A 72 3.08 9.20 -14.62
C CYS A 72 1.65 9.55 -15.08
N ASN A 73 1.52 10.61 -15.91
CA ASN A 73 0.24 11.02 -16.50
C ASN A 73 -0.90 11.16 -15.46
N MET A 74 -0.63 11.83 -14.34
CA MET A 74 -1.59 12.01 -13.24
C MET A 74 -2.11 10.68 -12.63
N GLN A 75 -1.29 9.64 -12.69
CA GLN A 75 -1.60 8.32 -12.16
C GLN A 75 -0.42 7.81 -11.33
N TYR A 76 -0.73 7.13 -10.23
CA TYR A 76 0.20 6.40 -9.40
C TYR A 76 -0.33 4.98 -9.18
N SER A 77 0.47 3.98 -9.52
CA SER A 77 0.09 2.58 -9.37
C SER A 77 1.01 1.88 -8.39
N TRP A 78 0.45 0.96 -7.62
CA TRP A 78 1.20 0.10 -6.69
C TRP A 78 0.51 -1.26 -6.57
N THR A 79 1.22 -2.19 -5.95
CA THR A 79 0.71 -3.54 -5.68
C THR A 79 0.80 -3.86 -4.19
N MET A 80 -0.05 -4.76 -3.74
CA MET A 80 -0.01 -5.34 -2.40
C MET A 80 -0.34 -6.83 -2.46
N GLU A 81 0.35 -7.62 -1.64
CA GLU A 81 0.12 -9.05 -1.50
C GLU A 81 -0.52 -9.37 -0.16
N LYS A 82 -1.36 -10.40 -0.11
CA LYS A 82 -1.96 -10.91 1.15
C LYS A 82 -2.60 -9.79 1.99
N ASN A 83 -2.43 -9.87 3.31
CA ASN A 83 -2.79 -8.80 4.24
C ASN A 83 -1.65 -7.79 4.31
N ALA A 84 -1.85 -6.63 3.75
CA ALA A 84 -0.83 -5.59 3.66
C ALA A 84 -1.38 -4.20 3.96
N ALA A 85 -0.48 -3.28 4.29
CA ALA A 85 -0.79 -1.87 4.42
C ALA A 85 0.35 -1.03 3.84
N THR A 86 0.01 0.09 3.24
CA THR A 86 0.95 1.06 2.70
C THR A 86 0.48 2.48 2.97
N GLU A 87 1.36 3.46 2.81
CA GLU A 87 1.03 4.88 2.85
C GLU A 87 1.33 5.51 1.49
N ILE A 88 0.35 6.17 0.91
CA ILE A 88 0.56 7.02 -0.26
C ILE A 88 1.03 8.38 0.25
N ILE A 89 2.19 8.83 -0.22
CA ILE A 89 2.83 10.06 0.27
C ILE A 89 2.69 11.16 -0.79
N LEU A 90 2.08 12.28 -0.38
CA LEU A 90 1.97 13.49 -1.19
C LEU A 90 2.79 14.61 -0.58
N ASN A 91 3.52 15.33 -1.40
CA ASN A 91 4.28 16.52 -1.01
C ASN A 91 3.53 17.78 -1.47
N VAL A 92 2.71 18.34 -0.60
CA VAL A 92 1.88 19.52 -0.89
C VAL A 92 2.69 20.78 -0.66
N LYS A 93 2.82 21.61 -1.71
CA LYS A 93 3.62 22.85 -1.68
C LYS A 93 2.78 24.12 -1.79
N THR A 94 1.57 24.01 -2.31
CA THR A 94 0.69 25.15 -2.57
C THR A 94 -0.66 24.97 -1.92
N ALA A 95 -1.31 26.06 -1.55
CA ALA A 95 -2.69 26.03 -1.11
C ALA A 95 -3.60 25.70 -2.31
N GLY A 96 -4.63 24.92 -2.05
CA GLY A 96 -5.57 24.44 -3.07
C GLY A 96 -6.41 23.30 -2.56
N GLN A 97 -7.34 22.87 -3.37
CA GLN A 97 -8.16 21.69 -3.11
C GLN A 97 -7.89 20.65 -4.21
N TYR A 98 -7.37 19.50 -3.82
CA TYR A 98 -6.94 18.45 -4.72
C TYR A 98 -7.81 17.23 -4.55
N HIS A 99 -8.26 16.63 -5.65
CA HIS A 99 -9.16 15.48 -5.67
C HIS A 99 -8.50 14.28 -6.33
N TYR A 100 -8.65 13.13 -5.67
CA TYR A 100 -8.09 11.89 -6.15
C TYR A 100 -9.12 10.77 -6.07
N ASN A 101 -9.00 9.83 -7.00
CA ASN A 101 -9.71 8.57 -6.99
C ASN A 101 -8.74 7.43 -6.72
N ILE A 102 -9.08 6.52 -5.80
CA ILE A 102 -8.28 5.35 -5.47
C ILE A 102 -9.15 4.11 -5.63
N TYR A 103 -8.71 3.16 -6.44
CA TYR A 103 -9.45 1.93 -6.71
C TYR A 103 -8.53 0.80 -7.16
N GLN A 104 -9.05 -0.42 -7.12
CA GLN A 104 -8.35 -1.63 -7.54
C GLN A 104 -8.45 -1.84 -9.04
N THR A 105 -7.34 -2.28 -9.66
CA THR A 105 -7.23 -2.55 -11.11
C THR A 105 -6.77 -3.97 -11.42
N THR A 106 -6.74 -4.85 -10.41
CA THR A 106 -6.31 -6.25 -10.56
C THR A 106 -7.09 -6.94 -11.67
N GLU A 107 -6.37 -7.66 -12.54
CA GLU A 107 -7.00 -8.52 -13.54
C GLU A 107 -7.80 -9.63 -12.86
N LYS A 108 -9.04 -9.81 -13.31
CA LYS A 108 -9.98 -10.75 -12.68
C LYS A 108 -9.62 -12.20 -13.01
N LYS A 109 -9.64 -13.04 -11.98
CA LYS A 109 -9.54 -14.50 -12.04
C LYS A 109 -10.82 -15.11 -11.48
N ASP A 110 -11.25 -16.24 -11.97
CA ASP A 110 -12.54 -16.84 -11.62
C ASP A 110 -12.63 -17.28 -10.15
N ASP A 111 -11.50 -17.71 -9.58
CA ASP A 111 -11.43 -18.21 -8.19
C ASP A 111 -11.30 -17.08 -7.14
N TYR A 112 -11.47 -15.81 -7.53
CA TYR A 112 -11.30 -14.67 -6.64
C TYR A 112 -12.53 -13.76 -6.61
N LYS A 113 -12.81 -13.25 -5.44
CA LYS A 113 -13.74 -12.13 -5.25
C LYS A 113 -12.93 -10.86 -4.97
N TYR A 114 -13.04 -9.91 -5.87
CA TYR A 114 -12.32 -8.64 -5.81
C TYR A 114 -13.17 -7.54 -5.21
N ASP A 115 -12.52 -6.67 -4.41
CA ASP A 115 -13.13 -5.43 -3.94
C ASP A 115 -13.43 -4.50 -5.13
N GLN A 116 -14.63 -3.98 -5.19
CA GLN A 116 -15.08 -3.07 -6.25
C GLN A 116 -15.20 -1.62 -5.76
N ASN A 117 -14.86 -1.36 -4.48
CA ASN A 117 -14.98 -0.04 -3.91
C ASN A 117 -14.05 0.97 -4.59
N ARG A 118 -14.57 2.16 -4.74
CA ARG A 118 -13.81 3.33 -5.16
C ARG A 118 -13.82 4.36 -4.03
N TYR A 119 -12.67 4.90 -3.75
CA TYR A 119 -12.48 5.89 -2.71
C TYR A 119 -12.14 7.25 -3.32
N TYR A 120 -12.75 8.29 -2.78
CA TYR A 120 -12.53 9.67 -3.17
C TYR A 120 -11.76 10.36 -2.05
N VAL A 121 -10.59 10.90 -2.38
CA VAL A 121 -9.74 11.62 -1.43
C VAL A 121 -9.71 13.07 -1.80
N THR A 122 -10.06 13.93 -0.86
CA THR A 122 -9.91 15.39 -0.97
C THR A 122 -8.79 15.82 -0.04
N VAL A 123 -7.80 16.49 -0.59
CA VAL A 123 -6.70 17.11 0.14
C VAL A 123 -6.89 18.62 0.05
N GLU A 124 -7.23 19.26 1.17
CA GLU A 124 -7.42 20.70 1.27
C GLU A 124 -6.20 21.33 1.95
N ALA A 125 -5.48 22.15 1.21
CA ALA A 125 -4.31 22.87 1.69
C ALA A 125 -4.58 24.36 1.77
N TYR A 126 -4.25 24.98 2.92
CA TYR A 126 -4.46 26.40 3.17
C TYR A 126 -3.35 26.98 4.05
N TYR A 127 -3.15 28.29 3.98
CA TYR A 127 -2.26 28.99 4.89
C TYR A 127 -3.00 29.43 6.13
N ASN A 128 -2.47 29.09 7.32
CA ASN A 128 -2.99 29.59 8.59
C ASN A 128 -2.56 31.05 8.84
N GLU A 129 -3.00 31.63 9.95
CA GLU A 129 -2.68 33.02 10.37
C GLU A 129 -1.17 33.28 10.50
N SER A 130 -0.38 32.25 10.76
CA SER A 130 1.10 32.32 10.84
C SER A 130 1.77 32.07 9.48
N ASN A 131 1.02 32.10 8.38
CA ASN A 131 1.49 31.82 7.01
C ASN A 131 2.17 30.44 6.86
N GLN A 132 1.71 29.45 7.63
CA GLN A 132 2.16 28.08 7.52
C GLN A 132 1.17 27.28 6.70
N LEU A 133 1.64 26.49 5.74
CA LEU A 133 0.80 25.58 4.96
C LEU A 133 0.25 24.48 5.86
N LYS A 134 -1.06 24.37 5.95
CA LYS A 134 -1.80 23.33 6.67
C LYS A 134 -2.58 22.50 5.69
N VAL A 135 -2.78 21.23 6.01
CA VAL A 135 -3.48 20.30 5.15
C VAL A 135 -4.51 19.51 5.96
N VAL A 136 -5.69 19.36 5.37
CA VAL A 136 -6.76 18.47 5.85
C VAL A 136 -7.01 17.44 4.76
N THR A 137 -7.11 16.16 5.14
CA THR A 137 -7.44 15.08 4.22
C THR A 137 -8.79 14.48 4.60
N ILE A 138 -9.65 14.34 3.61
CA ILE A 138 -10.97 13.74 3.74
C ILE A 138 -11.02 12.55 2.78
N VAL A 139 -11.41 11.39 3.30
CA VAL A 139 -11.67 10.20 2.49
C VAL A 139 -13.16 9.91 2.50
N ALA A 140 -13.73 9.63 1.35
CA ALA A 140 -15.12 9.26 1.19
C ALA A 140 -15.27 7.99 0.33
N ASN A 141 -16.36 7.25 0.55
CA ASN A 141 -16.77 6.14 -0.31
C ASN A 141 -17.58 6.62 -1.52
N GLU A 142 -18.04 5.70 -2.36
CA GLU A 142 -18.86 6.02 -3.55
C GLU A 142 -20.20 6.70 -3.24
N LYS A 143 -20.69 6.57 -2.02
CA LYS A 143 -21.93 7.24 -1.57
C LYS A 143 -21.68 8.65 -1.04
N GLY A 144 -20.41 9.10 -1.02
CA GLY A 144 -20.00 10.38 -0.45
C GLY A 144 -19.94 10.38 1.08
N GLU A 145 -20.04 9.22 1.72
CA GLU A 145 -19.92 9.08 3.17
C GLU A 145 -18.45 9.16 3.56
N LYS A 146 -18.13 9.99 4.55
CA LYS A 146 -16.76 10.07 5.09
C LYS A 146 -16.39 8.79 5.81
N ILE A 147 -15.20 8.31 5.55
CA ILE A 147 -14.64 7.09 6.15
C ILE A 147 -13.27 7.38 6.78
N GLU A 148 -12.87 6.58 7.77
CA GLU A 148 -11.62 6.78 8.50
C GLU A 148 -10.39 6.26 7.73
N ALA A 149 -10.55 5.20 6.93
CA ALA A 149 -9.43 4.57 6.24
C ALA A 149 -9.88 3.90 4.93
N ILE A 150 -8.98 3.87 3.96
CA ILE A 150 -9.12 3.10 2.72
C ILE A 150 -8.79 1.64 3.04
N SER A 151 -9.76 0.73 2.77
CA SER A 151 -9.58 -0.69 3.04
C SER A 151 -10.23 -1.54 1.95
N PHE A 152 -9.40 -2.22 1.17
CA PHE A 152 -9.84 -3.16 0.15
C PHE A 152 -9.94 -4.56 0.74
N LYS A 153 -11.00 -5.29 0.39
CA LYS A 153 -11.25 -6.66 0.83
C LYS A 153 -11.33 -7.59 -0.36
N ASN A 154 -10.34 -8.44 -0.49
CA ASN A 154 -10.27 -9.46 -1.52
C ASN A 154 -10.35 -10.84 -0.88
N SER A 155 -10.87 -11.84 -1.58
CA SER A 155 -10.88 -13.21 -1.09
C SER A 155 -10.64 -14.21 -2.22
N TYR A 156 -10.03 -15.34 -1.87
CA TYR A 156 -9.98 -16.53 -2.70
C TYR A 156 -11.20 -17.39 -2.37
N ILE A 157 -11.93 -17.81 -3.39
CA ILE A 157 -13.17 -18.60 -3.28
C ILE A 157 -13.09 -19.93 -4.02
N GLY A 158 -11.91 -20.24 -4.60
CA GLY A 158 -11.68 -21.51 -5.28
C GLY A 158 -11.57 -22.66 -4.27
N GLU A 159 -11.80 -23.87 -4.76
CA GLU A 159 -11.65 -25.09 -3.98
C GLU A 159 -10.15 -25.43 -3.79
N GLU A 160 -9.84 -26.11 -2.69
CA GLU A 160 -8.50 -26.67 -2.47
C GLU A 160 -8.19 -27.64 -3.61
N LYS A 161 -7.16 -27.36 -4.41
CA LYS A 161 -6.71 -28.31 -5.43
C LYS A 161 -6.30 -29.59 -4.74
N PRO A 162 -6.89 -30.76 -5.09
CA PRO A 162 -6.50 -32.01 -4.47
C PRO A 162 -4.97 -32.16 -4.61
N ASN A 163 -4.34 -32.33 -3.48
CA ASN A 163 -2.89 -32.59 -3.42
C ASN A 163 -2.59 -33.75 -4.39
N PRO A 164 -1.64 -33.63 -5.35
CA PRO A 164 -1.34 -34.71 -6.27
C PRO A 164 -1.05 -35.95 -5.43
N THR A 165 -1.94 -36.92 -5.53
CA THR A 165 -1.89 -38.18 -4.80
C THR A 165 -0.50 -38.74 -4.96
N GLN A 166 0.22 -38.91 -3.88
CA GLN A 166 1.50 -39.60 -3.83
C GLN A 166 1.34 -40.90 -4.62
N PRO A 167 2.20 -41.23 -5.61
CA PRO A 167 2.02 -42.43 -6.39
C PRO A 167 1.91 -43.59 -5.44
N SER A 168 0.79 -44.31 -5.49
CA SER A 168 0.57 -45.51 -4.75
C SER A 168 1.70 -46.47 -5.11
N ASN A 169 2.47 -46.89 -4.13
CA ASN A 169 3.53 -47.89 -4.27
C ASN A 169 2.98 -49.09 -5.05
N PRO A 170 3.61 -49.54 -6.15
CA PRO A 170 3.09 -50.67 -6.91
C PRO A 170 3.02 -51.87 -6.01
N SER A 171 1.83 -52.44 -5.93
CA SER A 171 1.56 -53.69 -5.18
C SER A 171 2.55 -54.74 -5.59
N GLN A 172 3.29 -55.26 -4.63
CA GLN A 172 4.19 -56.37 -4.78
C GLN A 172 3.43 -57.58 -5.36
N PRO A 173 3.91 -58.25 -6.41
CA PRO A 173 3.19 -59.40 -6.97
C PRO A 173 3.12 -60.51 -5.95
N SER A 174 1.92 -61.00 -5.70
CA SER A 174 1.63 -62.18 -4.91
C SER A 174 2.25 -63.39 -5.56
N GLY A 175 3.22 -63.99 -4.87
CA GLY A 175 3.83 -65.29 -5.26
C GLY A 175 2.82 -66.42 -5.12
N PRO A 176 3.07 -67.59 -5.76
CA PRO A 176 2.09 -68.66 -5.90
C PRO A 176 1.85 -69.38 -4.57
N SER A 177 0.61 -69.64 -4.33
CA SER A 177 0.06 -70.46 -3.23
C SER A 177 0.51 -71.89 -3.39
N ASN A 178 1.29 -72.43 -2.42
CA ASN A 178 1.40 -73.85 -2.19
C ASN A 178 0.65 -74.21 -0.89
N SER A 179 -0.39 -74.97 -1.06
CA SER A 179 -1.04 -75.76 -0.01
C SER A 179 -0.08 -76.87 0.48
N ASP A 180 0.13 -76.95 1.79
CA ASP A 180 0.03 -78.22 2.51
C ASP A 180 0.30 -78.05 4.02
N GLU A 181 -0.71 -78.46 4.72
CA GLU A 181 -0.76 -79.29 5.92
C GLU A 181 -0.07 -78.91 7.24
N SER A 182 -0.94 -78.85 8.24
CA SER A 182 -0.85 -79.40 9.61
C SER A 182 0.29 -78.90 10.54
N GLY A 183 -0.15 -78.29 11.64
CA GLY A 183 0.68 -78.17 12.84
C GLY A 183 0.17 -77.18 13.86
N LYS A 184 -0.70 -77.61 14.78
CA LYS A 184 -0.97 -76.91 16.06
C LYS A 184 0.31 -76.59 16.78
N ILE A 185 0.50 -75.40 17.29
CA ILE A 185 1.12 -75.14 18.58
C ILE A 185 0.69 -73.73 19.12
N ASN A 186 0.49 -73.71 20.39
CA ASN A 186 0.00 -72.74 21.35
C ASN A 186 0.64 -71.32 21.33
N SER A 187 -0.25 -70.43 21.64
CA SER A 187 -0.09 -69.15 22.40
C SER A 187 1.27 -68.82 23.04
N VAL A 188 1.77 -67.64 22.75
CA VAL A 188 2.45 -66.83 23.76
C VAL A 188 1.91 -65.38 23.67
N LYS A 189 1.32 -64.99 24.76
CA LYS A 189 0.85 -63.64 25.07
C LYS A 189 2.04 -62.91 25.67
N THR A 190 2.55 -61.87 25.04
CA THR A 190 3.42 -60.90 25.70
C THR A 190 2.81 -59.53 25.53
N GLY A 191 2.27 -59.07 26.65
CA GLY A 191 1.91 -57.69 26.82
C GLY A 191 3.17 -56.86 27.03
N ASP A 192 3.14 -55.68 26.48
CA ASP A 192 4.01 -54.59 26.95
C ASP A 192 3.19 -53.33 27.06
N ASP A 193 2.84 -53.09 28.33
CA ASP A 193 2.27 -51.84 28.81
C ASP A 193 3.43 -50.90 29.16
N SER A 194 3.68 -49.91 28.36
CA SER A 194 4.55 -48.82 28.76
C SER A 194 3.86 -47.48 28.57
N PRO A 195 3.60 -46.75 29.66
CA PRO A 195 3.06 -45.40 29.58
C PRO A 195 4.20 -44.42 29.26
N VAL A 196 4.09 -43.69 28.15
CA VAL A 196 4.98 -42.55 27.89
C VAL A 196 4.40 -41.33 28.59
N MET A 197 5.08 -40.91 29.63
CA MET A 197 4.88 -39.63 30.30
C MET A 197 5.28 -38.45 29.41
N GLY A 198 4.43 -37.44 29.42
CA GLY A 198 4.74 -36.15 28.87
C GLY A 198 5.74 -35.35 29.69
N TYR A 199 6.43 -34.46 29.05
CA TYR A 199 7.07 -33.29 29.66
C TYR A 199 6.88 -32.06 28.81
N PHE A 200 6.25 -31.06 29.48
CA PHE A 200 6.28 -29.59 29.38
C PHE A 200 6.28 -28.91 28.02
#